data_7ed4716754c5c8022b32c9dd899f16ff
#
_entry.id   7ed4716754c5c8022b32c9dd899f16ff
#
_cell.length_a   1.000
_cell.length_b   1.000
_cell.length_c   1.000
_cell.angle_alpha   90.00
_cell.angle_beta   90.00
_cell.angle_gamma   90.00
#
_symmetry.space_group_name_H-M   'P 1'
#
loop_
_entity.id
_entity.type
_entity.pdbx_description
1 polymer ?
#
loop_
_entity_poly.entity_id
_entity_poly.type
_entity_poly.pdbx_seq_one_letter_code
_entity_poly.pdbx_strand_id
1 'polypeptide(L)'
;AVTRLKIKFSNKQLKIIRRPFNYELEVNEGTPRSGKTTAGHFRYARYLIESQDENHLIAAYNQEQAYRLFIDGDGTGLMHIFDGNCKIKHDEHGDHLLIDTPNGTKRVYYKGGGKANSVGAITGMSLGSVVFCEINLLNMDFIQEAFRRTWAAKLRYHLADLNPPAPQHPVIKDVFDVQNTRWTHWTMDD
;
A
#
# COMPACT_ATOMS: atom_id res chain seq x y z
N ALA A 1 -1.03 12.37 -24.82
CA ALA A 1 -2.46 12.15 -24.52
C ALA A 1 -2.60 11.44 -23.18
N VAL A 2 -3.38 11.99 -22.28
CA VAL A 2 -3.67 11.33 -21.00
C VAL A 2 -4.61 10.15 -21.30
N THR A 3 -4.11 8.93 -21.12
CA THR A 3 -4.95 7.74 -21.24
C THR A 3 -5.90 7.71 -20.04
N ARG A 4 -7.17 7.92 -20.27
CA ARG A 4 -8.17 7.77 -19.20
C ARG A 4 -8.43 6.29 -18.96
N LEU A 5 -8.18 5.84 -17.74
CA LEU A 5 -8.56 4.50 -17.32
C LEU A 5 -10.09 4.40 -17.32
N LYS A 6 -10.64 3.49 -18.12
CA LYS A 6 -12.08 3.22 -18.15
C LYS A 6 -12.40 2.11 -17.15
N ILE A 7 -12.62 2.49 -15.89
CA ILE A 7 -12.94 1.54 -14.83
C ILE A 7 -14.35 1.83 -14.32
N LYS A 8 -15.14 0.78 -14.22
CA LYS A 8 -16.47 0.83 -13.60
C LYS A 8 -16.32 0.29 -12.17
N PHE A 9 -16.44 1.17 -11.19
CA PHE A 9 -16.37 0.79 -9.78
C PHE A 9 -17.73 0.30 -9.28
N SER A 10 -17.69 -0.70 -8.40
CA SER A 10 -18.86 -1.08 -7.61
C SER A 10 -19.16 0.00 -6.55
N ASN A 11 -20.37 -0.02 -5.99
CA ASN A 11 -20.74 0.90 -4.91
C ASN A 11 -19.83 0.73 -3.70
N LYS A 12 -19.43 -0.50 -3.36
CA LYS A 12 -18.51 -0.78 -2.27
C LYS A 12 -17.13 -0.21 -2.53
N GLN A 13 -16.61 -0.38 -3.74
CA GLN A 13 -15.32 0.21 -4.12
C GLN A 13 -15.34 1.74 -3.98
N LEU A 14 -16.37 2.40 -4.51
CA LEU A 14 -16.52 3.86 -4.41
C LEU A 14 -16.59 4.34 -2.97
N LYS A 15 -17.34 3.64 -2.12
CA LYS A 15 -17.45 3.97 -0.70
C LYS A 15 -16.08 3.90 -0.01
N ILE A 16 -15.31 2.86 -0.29
CA ILE A 16 -13.99 2.67 0.31
C ILE A 16 -12.98 3.70 -0.20
N ILE A 17 -12.96 3.95 -1.50
CA ILE A 17 -12.04 4.93 -2.10
C ILE A 17 -12.29 6.34 -1.54
N ARG A 18 -13.54 6.71 -1.30
CA ARG A 18 -13.95 8.07 -0.92
C ARG A 18 -13.93 8.36 0.57
N ARG A 19 -13.89 7.34 1.43
CA ARG A 19 -13.98 7.58 2.89
C ARG A 19 -12.76 8.36 3.41
N PRO A 20 -12.91 9.12 4.52
CA PRO A 20 -11.80 9.86 5.13
C PRO A 20 -10.67 8.95 5.62
N PHE A 21 -9.46 9.50 5.73
CA PHE A 21 -8.29 8.84 6.29
C PHE A 21 -8.23 9.08 7.82
N ASN A 22 -9.07 8.41 8.56
CA ASN A 22 -9.21 8.56 10.01
C ASN A 22 -8.78 7.33 10.81
N TYR A 23 -8.16 6.35 10.15
CA TYR A 23 -7.54 5.19 10.78
C TYR A 23 -6.08 5.08 10.30
N GLU A 24 -5.18 4.77 11.23
CA GLU A 24 -3.78 4.57 10.86
C GLU A 24 -3.56 3.27 10.08
N LEU A 25 -4.34 2.24 10.37
CA LEU A 25 -4.25 0.96 9.66
C LEU A 25 -5.61 0.57 9.10
N GLU A 26 -5.63 0.31 7.80
CA GLU A 26 -6.78 -0.25 7.09
C GLU A 26 -6.42 -1.60 6.52
N VAL A 27 -7.27 -2.60 6.74
CA VAL A 27 -7.06 -3.97 6.25
C VAL A 27 -8.19 -4.36 5.32
N ASN A 28 -7.82 -4.77 4.12
CA ASN A 28 -8.72 -5.38 3.15
C ASN A 28 -8.50 -6.89 3.14
N GLU A 29 -9.44 -7.63 3.69
CA GLU A 29 -9.43 -9.08 3.74
C GLU A 29 -10.46 -9.64 2.78
N GLY A 30 -10.10 -10.64 2.00
CA GLY A 30 -11.06 -11.30 1.13
C GLY A 30 -10.41 -12.18 0.08
N THR A 31 -11.29 -12.83 -0.67
CA THR A 31 -10.88 -13.74 -1.73
C THR A 31 -10.21 -13.00 -2.89
N PRO A 32 -9.33 -13.69 -3.65
CA PRO A 32 -8.84 -13.17 -4.92
C PRO A 32 -10.02 -12.77 -5.84
N ARG A 33 -9.81 -11.76 -6.67
CA ARG A 33 -10.80 -11.24 -7.63
C ARG A 33 -12.07 -10.64 -7.03
N SER A 34 -12.03 -10.26 -5.76
CA SER A 34 -13.16 -9.58 -5.10
C SER A 34 -13.24 -8.07 -5.39
N GLY A 35 -12.26 -7.53 -6.12
CA GLY A 35 -12.17 -6.08 -6.37
C GLY A 35 -11.42 -5.30 -5.30
N LYS A 36 -10.97 -5.94 -4.22
CA LYS A 36 -10.25 -5.29 -3.12
C LYS A 36 -8.94 -4.64 -3.58
N THR A 37 -8.21 -5.29 -4.48
CA THR A 37 -6.91 -4.80 -4.97
C THR A 37 -7.07 -3.51 -5.77
N THR A 38 -8.04 -3.47 -6.70
CA THR A 38 -8.33 -2.26 -7.48
C THR A 38 -8.80 -1.12 -6.57
N ALA A 39 -9.68 -1.41 -5.62
CA ALA A 39 -10.10 -0.41 -4.63
C ALA A 39 -8.90 0.10 -3.81
N GLY A 40 -7.99 -0.79 -3.42
CA GLY A 40 -6.75 -0.44 -2.72
C GLY A 40 -5.85 0.49 -3.53
N HIS A 41 -5.68 0.23 -4.83
CA HIS A 41 -4.89 1.09 -5.71
C HIS A 41 -5.43 2.53 -5.75
N PHE A 42 -6.73 2.70 -5.98
CA PHE A 42 -7.34 4.03 -6.06
C PHE A 42 -7.46 4.70 -4.69
N ARG A 43 -7.72 3.95 -3.63
CA ARG A 43 -7.67 4.45 -2.26
C ARG A 43 -6.32 5.04 -1.92
N TYR A 44 -5.27 4.31 -2.22
CA TYR A 44 -3.90 4.74 -1.95
C TYR A 44 -3.45 5.90 -2.85
N ALA A 45 -3.86 5.90 -4.11
CA ALA A 45 -3.61 7.03 -5.01
C ALA A 45 -4.22 8.32 -4.45
N ARG A 46 -5.44 8.26 -3.94
CA ARG A 46 -6.07 9.41 -3.26
C ARG A 46 -5.28 9.83 -2.03
N TYR A 47 -4.81 8.88 -1.23
CA TYR A 47 -3.96 9.18 -0.08
C TYR A 47 -2.68 9.95 -0.50
N LEU A 48 -2.00 9.49 -1.54
CA LEU A 48 -0.78 10.13 -2.02
C LEU A 48 -1.00 11.58 -2.45
N ILE A 49 -2.15 11.88 -3.03
CA ILE A 49 -2.52 13.25 -3.41
C ILE A 49 -2.72 14.13 -2.17
N GLU A 50 -3.32 13.60 -1.11
CA GLU A 50 -3.59 14.33 0.13
C GLU A 50 -2.37 14.43 1.06
N SER A 51 -1.42 13.50 0.97
CA SER A 51 -0.25 13.45 1.84
C SER A 51 0.69 14.62 1.59
N GLN A 52 1.30 15.13 2.66
CA GLN A 52 2.40 16.12 2.60
C GLN A 52 3.78 15.46 2.73
N ASP A 53 3.84 14.17 3.02
CA ASP A 53 5.09 13.42 3.10
C ASP A 53 5.58 13.03 1.71
N GLU A 54 6.90 13.05 1.50
CA GLU A 54 7.49 12.77 0.19
C GLU A 54 7.68 11.28 -0.08
N ASN A 55 8.09 10.52 0.94
CA ASN A 55 8.53 9.14 0.78
C ASN A 55 7.49 8.16 1.31
N HIS A 56 7.22 7.14 0.52
CA HIS A 56 6.25 6.10 0.82
C HIS A 56 6.80 4.74 0.40
N LEU A 57 6.22 3.65 0.91
CA LEU A 57 6.69 2.29 0.67
C LEU A 57 5.54 1.37 0.28
N ILE A 58 5.77 0.58 -0.77
CA ILE A 58 4.99 -0.61 -1.10
C ILE A 58 5.85 -1.82 -0.75
N ALA A 59 5.35 -2.69 0.10
CA ALA A 59 6.03 -3.90 0.52
C ALA A 59 5.24 -5.15 0.12
N ALA A 60 5.93 -6.12 -0.43
CA ALA A 60 5.40 -7.46 -0.72
C ALA A 60 6.46 -8.49 -0.33
N TYR A 61 6.23 -9.76 -0.58
CA TYR A 61 7.20 -10.79 -0.24
C TYR A 61 8.59 -10.52 -0.86
N ASN A 62 8.62 -10.08 -2.12
CA ASN A 62 9.83 -9.60 -2.78
C ASN A 62 9.55 -8.34 -3.60
N GLN A 63 10.60 -7.69 -4.09
CA GLN A 63 10.48 -6.43 -4.82
C GLN A 63 9.68 -6.57 -6.11
N GLU A 64 9.89 -7.65 -6.85
CA GLU A 64 9.17 -7.92 -8.10
C GLU A 64 7.66 -8.03 -7.86
N GLN A 65 7.24 -8.69 -6.79
CA GLN A 65 5.84 -8.78 -6.43
C GLN A 65 5.27 -7.43 -6.00
N ALA A 66 6.02 -6.63 -5.25
CA ALA A 66 5.59 -5.29 -4.88
C ALA A 66 5.30 -4.43 -6.12
N TYR A 67 6.19 -4.47 -7.10
CA TYR A 67 5.99 -3.80 -8.38
C TYR A 67 4.75 -4.33 -9.10
N ARG A 68 4.68 -5.64 -9.28
CA ARG A 68 3.60 -6.30 -10.03
C ARG A 68 2.23 -6.09 -9.41
N LEU A 69 2.13 -6.16 -8.09
CA LEU A 69 0.85 -6.09 -7.40
C LEU A 69 0.32 -4.67 -7.26
N PHE A 70 1.18 -3.67 -7.13
CA PHE A 70 0.71 -2.34 -6.76
C PHE A 70 1.19 -1.21 -7.67
N ILE A 71 2.37 -1.30 -8.25
CA ILE A 71 2.85 -0.29 -9.21
C ILE A 71 2.22 -0.53 -10.57
N ASP A 72 2.36 -1.72 -11.12
CA ASP A 72 1.69 -2.13 -12.36
C ASP A 72 0.22 -2.48 -12.10
N GLY A 73 -0.03 -3.32 -11.09
CA GLY A 73 -1.36 -3.65 -10.62
C GLY A 73 -2.29 -4.21 -11.69
N ASP A 74 -1.76 -4.99 -12.64
CA ASP A 74 -2.52 -5.55 -13.77
C ASP A 74 -3.31 -4.47 -14.53
N GLY A 75 -2.66 -3.34 -14.79
CA GLY A 75 -3.21 -2.22 -15.54
C GLY A 75 -3.99 -1.19 -14.72
N THR A 76 -4.16 -1.38 -13.43
CA THR A 76 -4.85 -0.43 -12.53
C THR A 76 -3.99 0.09 -11.39
N GLY A 77 -2.69 -0.29 -11.36
CA GLY A 77 -1.76 0.16 -10.34
C GLY A 77 -1.38 1.63 -10.46
N LEU A 78 -0.55 2.08 -9.54
CA LEU A 78 -0.21 3.51 -9.40
C LEU A 78 0.37 4.11 -10.67
N MET A 79 1.22 3.39 -11.41
CA MET A 79 1.82 3.93 -12.64
C MET A 79 0.79 4.21 -13.74
N HIS A 80 -0.34 3.51 -13.73
CA HIS A 80 -1.43 3.72 -14.68
C HIS A 80 -2.38 4.82 -14.21
N ILE A 81 -2.65 4.89 -12.90
CA ILE A 81 -3.48 5.95 -12.31
C ILE A 81 -2.82 7.31 -12.52
N PHE A 82 -1.50 7.40 -12.32
CA PHE A 82 -0.73 8.64 -12.48
C PHE A 82 -0.05 8.75 -13.85
N ASP A 83 -0.54 8.05 -14.86
CA ASP A 83 0.02 8.09 -16.21
C ASP A 83 0.17 9.55 -16.70
N GLY A 84 1.34 9.84 -17.26
CA GLY A 84 1.71 11.20 -17.67
C GLY A 84 2.29 12.09 -16.55
N ASN A 85 2.15 11.68 -15.28
CA ASN A 85 2.66 12.41 -14.11
C ASN A 85 3.57 11.55 -13.24
N CYS A 86 4.07 10.45 -13.75
CA CYS A 86 4.97 9.59 -12.99
C CYS A 86 6.02 8.94 -13.89
N LYS A 87 7.09 8.45 -13.27
CA LYS A 87 8.17 7.70 -13.93
C LYS A 87 8.91 6.85 -12.91
N ILE A 88 9.50 5.75 -13.37
CA ILE A 88 10.36 4.89 -12.57
C ILE A 88 11.73 5.56 -12.44
N LYS A 89 12.23 5.63 -11.20
CA LYS A 89 13.55 6.18 -10.83
C LYS A 89 14.26 5.23 -9.87
N HIS A 90 15.54 5.47 -9.71
CA HIS A 90 16.40 4.78 -8.75
C HIS A 90 17.24 5.80 -8.01
N ASP A 91 17.38 5.64 -6.69
CA ASP A 91 18.27 6.43 -5.86
C ASP A 91 18.96 5.56 -4.79
N GLU A 92 19.57 6.17 -3.80
CA GLU A 92 20.28 5.48 -2.71
C GLU A 92 19.39 4.53 -1.89
N HIS A 93 18.08 4.79 -1.87
CA HIS A 93 17.10 3.94 -1.16
C HIS A 93 16.47 2.89 -2.08
N GLY A 94 16.77 2.90 -3.36
CA GLY A 94 16.32 1.89 -4.32
C GLY A 94 15.36 2.39 -5.38
N ASP A 95 14.71 1.45 -6.02
CA ASP A 95 13.74 1.71 -7.09
C ASP A 95 12.45 2.29 -6.52
N HIS A 96 11.91 3.28 -7.21
CA HIS A 96 10.66 3.91 -6.81
C HIS A 96 9.91 4.51 -8.00
N LEU A 97 8.62 4.71 -7.81
CA LEU A 97 7.79 5.50 -8.70
C LEU A 97 7.82 6.95 -8.20
N LEU A 98 8.34 7.84 -9.04
CA LEU A 98 8.33 9.28 -8.79
C LEU A 98 7.04 9.85 -9.36
N ILE A 99 6.22 10.48 -8.51
CA ILE A 99 4.89 10.98 -8.88
C ILE A 99 4.82 12.48 -8.60
N ASP A 100 4.36 13.25 -9.59
CA ASP A 100 4.03 14.66 -9.39
C ASP A 100 2.56 14.78 -8.96
N THR A 101 2.34 15.38 -7.79
CA THR A 101 1.00 15.64 -7.26
C THR A 101 0.82 17.12 -6.96
N PRO A 102 -0.43 17.60 -6.79
CA PRO A 102 -0.68 18.98 -6.37
C PRO A 102 -0.04 19.34 -5.00
N ASN A 103 0.22 18.34 -4.16
CA ASN A 103 0.89 18.51 -2.85
C ASN A 103 2.36 18.11 -2.90
N GLY A 104 3.01 18.27 -4.03
CA GLY A 104 4.44 18.02 -4.21
C GLY A 104 4.75 16.66 -4.83
N THR A 105 6.03 16.44 -5.00
CA THR A 105 6.56 15.20 -5.57
C THR A 105 6.58 14.10 -4.52
N LYS A 106 6.14 12.89 -4.90
CA LYS A 106 6.12 11.70 -4.04
C LYS A 106 7.04 10.63 -4.61
N ARG A 107 7.79 9.98 -3.74
CA ARG A 107 8.59 8.79 -4.08
C ARG A 107 7.95 7.59 -3.41
N VAL A 108 7.48 6.66 -4.22
CA VAL A 108 6.86 5.43 -3.74
C VAL A 108 7.82 4.28 -4.02
N TYR A 109 8.60 3.92 -2.99
CA TYR A 109 9.54 2.81 -3.07
C TYR A 109 8.79 1.48 -3.07
N TYR A 110 9.32 0.48 -3.77
CA TYR A 110 8.76 -0.87 -3.75
C TYR A 110 9.86 -1.87 -3.42
N LYS A 111 9.65 -2.62 -2.33
CA LYS A 111 10.66 -3.48 -1.73
C LYS A 111 10.09 -4.81 -1.27
N GLY A 112 10.98 -5.80 -1.11
CA GLY A 112 10.67 -7.08 -0.50
C GLY A 112 10.73 -7.01 1.02
N GLY A 113 9.78 -7.66 1.69
CA GLY A 113 9.69 -7.74 3.14
C GLY A 113 9.46 -9.15 3.66
N GLY A 114 9.69 -10.18 2.83
CA GLY A 114 9.40 -11.57 3.16
C GLY A 114 10.45 -12.28 4.02
N LYS A 115 11.64 -11.71 4.19
CA LYS A 115 12.75 -12.35 4.89
C LYS A 115 13.25 -11.49 6.06
N ALA A 116 13.88 -12.12 7.05
CA ALA A 116 14.42 -11.43 8.22
C ALA A 116 15.45 -10.35 7.86
N ASN A 117 16.28 -10.59 6.84
CA ASN A 117 17.27 -9.62 6.37
C ASN A 117 16.65 -8.44 5.58
N SER A 118 15.34 -8.46 5.29
CA SER A 118 14.66 -7.36 4.62
C SER A 118 14.61 -6.09 5.47
N VAL A 119 14.72 -6.20 6.79
CA VAL A 119 14.71 -5.06 7.72
C VAL A 119 15.76 -4.02 7.33
N GLY A 120 16.95 -4.46 6.96
CA GLY A 120 18.05 -3.56 6.57
C GLY A 120 17.73 -2.67 5.36
N ALA A 121 16.83 -3.10 4.49
CA ALA A 121 16.46 -2.35 3.29
C ALA A 121 15.67 -1.07 3.58
N ILE A 122 15.04 -0.97 4.75
CA ILE A 122 14.20 0.18 5.13
C ILE A 122 14.72 0.93 6.36
N THR A 123 15.74 0.40 7.03
CA THR A 123 16.37 1.07 8.17
C THR A 123 16.95 2.42 7.71
N GLY A 124 16.62 3.49 8.41
CA GLY A 124 17.06 4.84 8.05
C GLY A 124 16.14 5.60 7.09
N MET A 125 15.10 4.97 6.57
CA MET A 125 14.08 5.68 5.79
C MET A 125 13.08 6.39 6.71
N SER A 126 12.61 7.56 6.28
CA SER A 126 11.45 8.24 6.89
C SER A 126 10.30 8.21 5.91
N LEU A 127 9.19 7.58 6.31
CA LEU A 127 8.07 7.28 5.43
C LEU A 127 6.78 7.94 5.94
N GLY A 128 5.93 8.36 5.01
CA GLY A 128 4.58 8.83 5.32
C GLY A 128 3.57 7.69 5.44
N SER A 129 3.79 6.63 4.71
CA SER A 129 2.88 5.49 4.64
C SER A 129 3.57 4.22 4.20
N VAL A 130 2.93 3.09 4.45
CA VAL A 130 3.33 1.77 3.94
C VAL A 130 2.10 1.02 3.44
N VAL A 131 2.22 0.41 2.26
CA VAL A 131 1.27 -0.60 1.78
C VAL A 131 1.91 -1.98 1.97
N PHE A 132 1.20 -2.87 2.66
CA PHE A 132 1.61 -4.24 2.88
C PHE A 132 0.78 -5.17 1.99
N CYS A 133 1.35 -5.60 0.87
CA CYS A 133 0.69 -6.55 -0.03
C CYS A 133 0.82 -7.97 0.52
N GLU A 134 -0.32 -8.66 0.69
CA GLU A 134 -0.32 -10.00 1.27
C GLU A 134 0.47 -10.05 2.58
N ILE A 135 0.06 -9.21 3.54
CA ILE A 135 0.81 -8.97 4.78
C ILE A 135 1.11 -10.23 5.58
N ASN A 136 0.26 -11.26 5.46
CA ASN A 136 0.46 -12.55 6.12
C ASN A 136 1.70 -13.31 5.63
N LEU A 137 2.27 -12.94 4.48
CA LEU A 137 3.49 -13.53 3.93
C LEU A 137 4.77 -12.75 4.33
N LEU A 138 4.63 -11.60 4.98
CA LEU A 138 5.76 -10.76 5.32
C LEU A 138 6.39 -11.19 6.65
N ASN A 139 7.68 -10.89 6.81
CA ASN A 139 8.41 -11.10 8.05
C ASN A 139 7.91 -10.11 9.12
N MET A 140 7.67 -10.61 10.34
CA MET A 140 7.13 -9.78 11.42
C MET A 140 8.07 -8.65 11.84
N ASP A 141 9.39 -8.90 11.86
CA ASP A 141 10.36 -7.84 12.19
C ASP A 141 10.37 -6.75 11.14
N PHE A 142 10.21 -7.11 9.87
CA PHE A 142 10.06 -6.13 8.79
C PHE A 142 8.79 -5.29 8.97
N ILE A 143 7.66 -5.91 9.27
CA ILE A 143 6.39 -5.21 9.50
C ILE A 143 6.56 -4.19 10.64
N GLN A 144 7.14 -4.60 11.77
CA GLN A 144 7.36 -3.74 12.92
C GLN A 144 8.30 -2.56 12.57
N GLU A 145 9.37 -2.83 11.83
CA GLU A 145 10.29 -1.79 11.39
C GLU A 145 9.61 -0.80 10.44
N ALA A 146 8.79 -1.29 9.52
CA ALA A 146 8.04 -0.42 8.61
C ALA A 146 7.12 0.54 9.38
N PHE A 147 6.44 0.08 10.42
CA PHE A 147 5.64 0.96 11.27
C PHE A 147 6.49 2.04 11.94
N ARG A 148 7.68 1.67 12.46
CA ARG A 148 8.59 2.64 13.09
C ARG A 148 9.04 3.72 12.12
N ARG A 149 9.25 3.39 10.85
CA ARG A 149 9.68 4.36 9.83
C ARG A 149 8.63 5.42 9.51
N THR A 150 7.40 5.25 9.96
CA THR A 150 6.31 6.22 9.75
C THR A 150 6.01 7.11 10.97
N TRP A 151 6.79 7.05 12.04
CA TRP A 151 6.49 7.79 13.27
C TRP A 151 6.51 9.31 13.11
N ALA A 152 7.32 9.83 12.20
CA ALA A 152 7.40 11.27 11.94
C ALA A 152 6.44 11.74 10.83
N ALA A 153 5.57 10.86 10.33
CA ALA A 153 4.66 11.19 9.25
C ALA A 153 3.62 12.23 9.66
N LYS A 154 3.32 13.15 8.76
CA LYS A 154 2.30 14.20 8.97
C LYS A 154 0.90 13.65 8.88
N LEU A 155 0.66 12.70 7.96
CA LEU A 155 -0.58 11.93 7.84
C LEU A 155 -0.18 10.45 7.73
N ARG A 156 -0.04 9.81 8.88
CA ARG A 156 0.41 8.43 8.97
C ARG A 156 -0.68 7.48 8.49
N TYR A 157 -0.33 6.61 7.54
CA TYR A 157 -1.29 5.71 6.91
C TYR A 157 -0.64 4.38 6.54
N HIS A 158 -1.32 3.30 6.88
CA HIS A 158 -0.92 1.95 6.51
C HIS A 158 -2.11 1.24 5.87
N LEU A 159 -1.87 0.63 4.73
CA LEU A 159 -2.87 -0.17 4.02
C LEU A 159 -2.34 -1.59 3.89
N ALA A 160 -3.10 -2.55 4.34
CA ALA A 160 -2.74 -3.96 4.22
C ALA A 160 -3.84 -4.72 3.50
N ASP A 161 -3.45 -5.67 2.67
CA ASP A 161 -4.35 -6.67 2.16
C ASP A 161 -3.91 -8.07 2.62
N LEU A 162 -4.84 -8.99 2.67
CA LEU A 162 -4.55 -10.39 2.94
C LEU A 162 -5.66 -11.29 2.40
N ASN A 163 -5.25 -12.48 2.03
CA ASN A 163 -6.18 -13.61 1.94
C ASN A 163 -6.37 -14.17 3.35
N PRO A 164 -7.54 -14.71 3.70
CA PRO A 164 -7.79 -15.14 5.07
C PRO A 164 -6.71 -16.09 5.57
N PRO A 165 -5.86 -15.68 6.54
CA PRO A 165 -4.91 -16.58 7.18
C PRO A 165 -5.62 -17.39 8.26
N ALA A 166 -4.93 -18.37 8.83
CA ALA A 166 -5.41 -19.05 10.02
C ALA A 166 -5.70 -18.01 11.12
N PRO A 167 -6.80 -18.13 11.89
CA PRO A 167 -7.18 -17.15 12.92
C PRO A 167 -6.09 -16.86 13.95
N GLN A 168 -5.14 -17.76 14.12
CA GLN A 168 -4.03 -17.64 15.07
C GLN A 168 -2.75 -17.08 14.43
N HIS A 169 -2.80 -16.64 13.17
CA HIS A 169 -1.64 -16.08 12.51
C HIS A 169 -1.10 -14.87 13.30
N PRO A 170 0.24 -14.76 13.52
CA PRO A 170 0.82 -13.68 14.32
C PRO A 170 0.43 -12.27 13.87
N VAL A 171 0.23 -12.06 12.57
CA VAL A 171 -0.15 -10.74 12.04
C VAL A 171 -1.51 -10.27 12.60
N ILE A 172 -2.45 -11.19 12.86
CA ILE A 172 -3.74 -10.83 13.45
C ILE A 172 -3.54 -10.40 14.90
N LYS A 173 -2.86 -11.21 15.71
CA LYS A 173 -2.67 -10.95 17.14
C LYS A 173 -1.73 -9.78 17.41
N ASP A 174 -0.60 -9.73 16.73
CA ASP A 174 0.51 -8.84 17.08
C ASP A 174 0.46 -7.51 16.33
N VAL A 175 -0.32 -7.42 15.27
CA VAL A 175 -0.45 -6.20 14.46
C VAL A 175 -1.89 -5.66 14.52
N PHE A 176 -2.85 -6.44 14.06
CA PHE A 176 -4.21 -5.93 13.87
C PHE A 176 -4.96 -5.72 15.18
N ASP A 177 -4.81 -6.62 16.14
CA ASP A 177 -5.54 -6.55 17.41
C ASP A 177 -4.99 -5.49 18.37
N VAL A 178 -3.74 -5.04 18.17
CA VAL A 178 -3.09 -4.05 19.03
C VAL A 178 -3.15 -2.62 18.49
N GLN A 179 -3.74 -2.41 17.33
CA GLN A 179 -3.85 -1.11 16.67
C GLN A 179 -5.30 -0.73 16.41
N ASN A 180 -5.56 0.56 16.26
CA ASN A 180 -6.85 1.04 15.80
C ASN A 180 -7.00 0.72 14.31
N THR A 181 -7.56 -0.44 14.01
CA THR A 181 -7.60 -1.03 12.69
C THR A 181 -9.01 -0.99 12.11
N ARG A 182 -9.14 -0.53 10.88
CA ARG A 182 -10.37 -0.65 10.11
C ARG A 182 -10.30 -1.87 9.21
N TRP A 183 -11.17 -2.84 9.46
CA TRP A 183 -11.32 -4.04 8.65
C TRP A 183 -12.38 -3.87 7.58
N THR A 184 -12.10 -4.36 6.39
CA THR A 184 -13.09 -4.49 5.31
C THR A 184 -12.98 -5.89 4.74
N HIS A 185 -14.10 -6.61 4.73
CA HIS A 185 -14.20 -7.95 4.17
C HIS A 185 -14.77 -7.88 2.76
N TRP A 186 -14.16 -8.60 1.85
CA TRP A 186 -14.50 -8.62 0.44
C TRP A 186 -14.87 -10.02 0.01
N THR A 187 -15.91 -10.14 -0.81
CA THR A 187 -16.35 -11.39 -1.43
C THR A 187 -16.39 -11.23 -2.95
N MET A 188 -16.58 -12.34 -3.66
CA MET A 188 -16.68 -12.30 -5.13
C MET A 188 -17.94 -11.56 -5.62
N ASP A 189 -18.93 -11.34 -4.75
CA ASP A 189 -20.16 -10.62 -5.07
C ASP A 189 -20.04 -9.09 -4.95
N ASP A 190 -18.92 -8.62 -4.45
CA ASP A 190 -18.61 -7.19 -4.30
C ASP A 190 -18.03 -6.60 -5.59
#